data_c55bc607fb0bc7efe72567d8bec26af9
#
_entry.id   c55bc607fb0bc7efe72567d8bec26af9
#
_cell.length_a   1.000
_cell.length_b   1.000
_cell.length_c   1.000
_cell.angle_alpha   90.00
_cell.angle_beta   90.00
_cell.angle_gamma   90.00
#
_symmetry.space_group_name_H-M   'P 1'
#
loop_
_entity.id
_entity.type
_entity.pdbx_description
1 polymer ?
#
loop_
_entity_poly.entity_id
_entity_poly.type
_entity_poly.pdbx_seq_one_letter_code
_entity_poly.pdbx_strand_id
1 'polypeptide(L)'
;MRKKKINGFTCFLMILISLTLFFFLRLTYEIQKEKQQYTILISLGNLSYDQDFLKKASKINGLQEIWPVVEIPVTIKIEDYTKATVFCGIDLNAFTEISGQDNLGNTPRLLLGSNSLENMKDSNGHTISKKQQNKYLKMGEQLAITYTLDSIDSNKSSTEYSSSISDSSFTTMDSPGNNISPMSCLPCKVAAILPGEDNQIYIPLSQARILCSESGTALTVTKVLLKINGKTNLENAKQHFE
;
A
#
# COMPACT_ATOMS: atom_id res chain seq x y z
N MET A 1 24.17 52.49 36.95
CA MET A 1 23.33 51.30 36.52
C MET A 1 22.89 50.54 37.77
N ARG A 2 21.58 50.60 38.13
CA ARG A 2 21.05 49.87 39.29
C ARG A 2 20.80 48.41 38.87
N LYS A 3 21.58 47.45 39.37
CA LYS A 3 21.31 46.02 39.25
C LYS A 3 20.00 45.69 40.03
N LYS A 4 18.90 45.45 39.33
CA LYS A 4 17.68 44.94 39.94
C LYS A 4 17.99 43.56 40.52
N LYS A 5 17.96 43.42 41.85
CA LYS A 5 18.01 42.12 42.52
C LYS A 5 16.70 41.38 42.18
N ILE A 6 16.81 40.32 41.42
CA ILE A 6 15.68 39.41 41.17
C ILE A 6 15.38 38.74 42.49
N ASN A 7 14.18 38.96 43.03
CA ASN A 7 13.75 38.35 44.28
C ASN A 7 13.61 36.83 44.06
N GLY A 8 14.06 36.01 45.01
CA GLY A 8 13.95 34.55 44.94
C GLY A 8 12.53 34.04 44.62
N PHE A 9 11.52 34.80 45.07
CA PHE A 9 10.11 34.54 44.76
C PHE A 9 9.80 34.69 43.27
N THR A 10 10.33 35.69 42.56
CA THR A 10 10.14 35.85 41.11
C THR A 10 10.81 34.74 40.34
N CYS A 11 11.97 34.26 40.77
CA CYS A 11 12.65 33.12 40.17
C CYS A 11 11.86 31.81 40.35
N PHE A 12 11.31 31.57 41.53
CA PHE A 12 10.44 30.43 41.81
C PHE A 12 9.16 30.46 40.96
N LEU A 13 8.53 31.62 40.84
CA LEU A 13 7.31 31.77 40.01
C LEU A 13 7.58 31.48 38.52
N MET A 14 8.71 31.93 37.99
CA MET A 14 9.12 31.66 36.60
C MET A 14 9.38 30.18 36.36
N ILE A 15 9.99 29.49 37.32
CA ILE A 15 10.20 28.03 37.24
C ILE A 15 8.84 27.28 37.24
N LEU A 16 7.92 27.70 38.11
CA LEU A 16 6.60 27.09 38.18
C LEU A 16 5.79 27.27 36.87
N ILE A 17 5.83 28.50 36.30
CA ILE A 17 5.17 28.77 35.00
C ILE A 17 5.82 27.97 33.89
N SER A 18 7.14 27.84 33.86
CA SER A 18 7.86 27.04 32.86
C SER A 18 7.48 25.54 32.94
N LEU A 19 7.39 25.00 34.16
CA LEU A 19 6.97 23.62 34.39
C LEU A 19 5.52 23.36 33.96
N THR A 20 4.61 24.26 34.29
CA THR A 20 3.19 24.13 33.87
C THR A 20 3.04 24.23 32.35
N LEU A 21 3.77 25.15 31.71
CA LEU A 21 3.76 25.29 30.25
C LEU A 21 4.31 24.03 29.58
N PHE A 22 5.41 23.47 30.08
CA PHE A 22 6.00 22.24 29.56
C PHE A 22 5.04 21.06 29.70
N PHE A 23 4.36 20.94 30.86
CA PHE A 23 3.36 19.88 31.07
C PHE A 23 2.17 20.03 30.12
N PHE A 24 1.71 21.26 29.92
CA PHE A 24 0.59 21.54 28.99
C PHE A 24 0.96 21.23 27.53
N LEU A 25 2.18 21.62 27.09
CA LEU A 25 2.67 21.29 25.76
C LEU A 25 2.79 19.77 25.53
N ARG A 26 3.26 19.05 26.54
CA ARG A 26 3.33 17.59 26.49
C ARG A 26 1.94 16.95 26.38
N LEU A 27 1.00 17.43 27.17
CA LEU A 27 -0.39 16.93 27.15
C LEU A 27 -1.07 17.17 25.81
N THR A 28 -0.91 18.37 25.24
CA THR A 28 -1.44 18.70 23.89
C THR A 28 -0.81 17.86 22.80
N TYR A 29 0.49 17.57 22.88
CA TYR A 29 1.19 16.71 21.96
C TYR A 29 0.65 15.25 21.99
N GLU A 30 0.46 14.69 23.19
CA GLU A 30 -0.12 13.32 23.34
C GLU A 30 -1.56 13.27 22.81
N ILE A 31 -2.39 14.30 23.07
CA ILE A 31 -3.76 14.38 22.55
C ILE A 31 -3.76 14.47 21.01
N GLN A 32 -2.84 15.22 20.41
CA GLN A 32 -2.74 15.31 18.95
C GLN A 32 -2.31 13.98 18.33
N LYS A 33 -1.38 13.27 18.97
CA LYS A 33 -0.91 11.96 18.53
C LYS A 33 -2.01 10.89 18.58
N GLU A 34 -2.88 10.92 19.58
CA GLU A 34 -4.03 10.03 19.68
C GLU A 34 -5.14 10.37 18.66
N LYS A 35 -5.19 11.58 18.13
CA LYS A 35 -6.11 11.98 17.06
C LYS A 35 -5.57 11.69 15.66
N GLN A 36 -4.29 11.39 15.53
CA GLN A 36 -3.68 11.10 14.25
C GLN A 36 -4.27 9.80 13.68
N GLN A 37 -4.71 9.87 12.42
CA GLN A 37 -5.23 8.73 11.68
C GLN A 37 -4.06 7.95 11.05
N TYR A 38 -4.12 6.64 11.20
CA TYR A 38 -3.17 5.71 10.62
C TYR A 38 -3.90 4.74 9.70
N THR A 39 -3.23 4.35 8.63
CA THR A 39 -3.73 3.35 7.70
C THR A 39 -2.81 2.14 7.75
N ILE A 40 -3.39 0.94 7.86
CA ILE A 40 -2.63 -0.31 7.87
C ILE A 40 -3.32 -1.34 6.98
N LEU A 41 -2.52 -2.05 6.20
CA LEU A 41 -2.96 -3.19 5.38
C LEU A 41 -2.66 -4.49 6.15
N ILE A 42 -3.68 -5.29 6.37
CA ILE A 42 -3.59 -6.55 7.12
C ILE A 42 -3.99 -7.70 6.22
N SER A 43 -3.19 -8.77 6.22
CA SER A 43 -3.52 -10.02 5.52
C SER A 43 -4.52 -10.82 6.35
N LEU A 44 -5.54 -11.36 5.69
CA LEU A 44 -6.54 -12.21 6.34
C LEU A 44 -6.02 -13.64 6.57
N GLY A 45 -4.99 -14.07 5.83
CA GLY A 45 -4.50 -15.45 5.91
C GLY A 45 -5.62 -16.45 5.64
N ASN A 46 -5.95 -17.24 6.67
CA ASN A 46 -7.05 -18.23 6.62
C ASN A 46 -8.41 -17.67 7.07
N LEU A 47 -8.50 -16.37 7.42
CA LEU A 47 -9.74 -15.75 7.83
C LEU A 47 -10.57 -15.35 6.61
N SER A 48 -11.87 -15.58 6.67
CA SER A 48 -12.80 -15.08 5.67
C SER A 48 -13.25 -13.66 6.00
N TYR A 49 -13.41 -12.82 4.98
CA TYR A 49 -14.04 -11.51 5.13
C TYR A 49 -15.55 -11.67 5.23
N ASP A 50 -16.05 -11.95 6.42
CA ASP A 50 -17.44 -12.21 6.72
C ASP A 50 -17.95 -11.35 7.90
N GLN A 51 -19.19 -11.58 8.30
CA GLN A 51 -19.82 -10.86 9.41
C GLN A 51 -19.12 -11.09 10.74
N ASP A 52 -18.55 -12.28 10.96
CA ASP A 52 -17.86 -12.60 12.21
C ASP A 52 -16.50 -11.89 12.28
N PHE A 53 -15.79 -11.79 11.15
CA PHE A 53 -14.61 -10.95 11.02
C PHE A 53 -14.95 -9.48 11.34
N LEU A 54 -16.00 -8.92 10.73
CA LEU A 54 -16.43 -7.54 10.95
C LEU A 54 -16.81 -7.29 12.43
N LYS A 55 -17.49 -8.22 13.08
CA LYS A 55 -17.79 -8.15 14.52
C LYS A 55 -16.54 -8.17 15.40
N LYS A 56 -15.53 -8.96 15.02
CA LYS A 56 -14.24 -8.97 15.74
C LYS A 56 -13.49 -7.67 15.51
N ALA A 57 -13.38 -7.23 14.29
CA ALA A 57 -12.72 -5.99 13.93
C ALA A 57 -13.36 -4.76 14.59
N SER A 58 -14.69 -4.70 14.71
CA SER A 58 -15.40 -3.59 15.35
C SER A 58 -15.09 -3.42 16.85
N LYS A 59 -14.46 -4.41 17.49
CA LYS A 59 -13.99 -4.34 18.88
C LYS A 59 -12.64 -3.64 19.03
N ILE A 60 -11.96 -3.34 17.91
CA ILE A 60 -10.67 -2.66 17.92
C ILE A 60 -10.90 -1.19 18.25
N ASN A 61 -10.28 -0.73 19.33
CA ASN A 61 -10.38 0.65 19.74
C ASN A 61 -9.78 1.58 18.64
N GLY A 62 -10.46 2.68 18.39
CA GLY A 62 -10.00 3.67 17.41
C GLY A 62 -10.23 3.30 15.95
N LEU A 63 -10.77 2.12 15.65
CA LEU A 63 -11.11 1.72 14.28
C LEU A 63 -12.20 2.66 13.73
N GLN A 64 -11.93 3.23 12.55
CA GLN A 64 -12.84 4.14 11.85
C GLN A 64 -13.47 3.46 10.64
N GLU A 65 -12.65 2.83 9.81
CA GLU A 65 -13.08 2.26 8.54
C GLU A 65 -12.36 0.95 8.26
N ILE A 66 -13.04 0.04 7.54
CA ILE A 66 -12.52 -1.23 7.05
C ILE A 66 -12.82 -1.32 5.56
N TRP A 67 -11.79 -1.50 4.76
CA TRP A 67 -11.90 -1.64 3.32
C TRP A 67 -11.38 -3.00 2.86
N PRO A 68 -12.21 -3.82 2.20
CA PRO A 68 -11.74 -5.09 1.65
C PRO A 68 -10.78 -4.86 0.49
N VAL A 69 -9.74 -5.69 0.42
CA VAL A 69 -8.72 -5.63 -0.62
C VAL A 69 -8.63 -6.99 -1.31
N VAL A 70 -8.64 -6.96 -2.63
CA VAL A 70 -8.48 -8.13 -3.51
C VAL A 70 -7.11 -8.06 -4.16
N GLU A 71 -6.35 -9.13 -4.12
CA GLU A 71 -5.02 -9.19 -4.74
C GLU A 71 -5.09 -9.89 -6.10
N ILE A 72 -4.44 -9.29 -7.09
CA ILE A 72 -4.34 -9.81 -8.45
C ILE A 72 -2.85 -9.88 -8.81
N PRO A 73 -2.29 -11.08 -9.00
CA PRO A 73 -0.90 -11.24 -9.40
C PRO A 73 -0.67 -10.66 -10.80
N VAL A 74 0.36 -9.85 -10.93
CA VAL A 74 0.73 -9.21 -12.19
C VAL A 74 2.24 -9.07 -12.29
N THR A 75 2.73 -9.05 -13.52
CA THR A 75 4.07 -8.56 -13.82
C THR A 75 3.97 -7.18 -14.45
N ILE A 76 4.53 -6.16 -13.79
CA ILE A 76 4.59 -4.80 -14.33
C ILE A 76 5.90 -4.57 -15.08
N LYS A 77 5.85 -3.70 -16.07
CA LYS A 77 7.01 -3.27 -16.85
C LYS A 77 7.02 -1.75 -17.03
N ILE A 78 8.20 -1.15 -16.80
CA ILE A 78 8.48 0.27 -17.02
C ILE A 78 9.80 0.33 -17.79
N GLU A 79 9.77 0.77 -19.04
CA GLU A 79 10.93 0.73 -19.94
C GLU A 79 11.53 -0.69 -19.99
N ASP A 80 12.77 -0.86 -19.53
CA ASP A 80 13.47 -2.17 -19.48
C ASP A 80 13.35 -2.89 -18.14
N TYR A 81 12.74 -2.24 -17.15
CA TYR A 81 12.58 -2.81 -15.80
C TYR A 81 11.27 -3.57 -15.66
N THR A 82 11.32 -4.74 -15.03
CA THR A 82 10.18 -5.59 -14.74
C THR A 82 10.12 -5.95 -13.26
N LYS A 83 8.92 -6.24 -12.76
CA LYS A 83 8.69 -6.71 -11.39
C LYS A 83 7.41 -7.52 -11.33
N ALA A 84 7.51 -8.76 -10.82
CA ALA A 84 6.34 -9.51 -10.39
C ALA A 84 5.80 -8.87 -9.09
N THR A 85 4.52 -8.56 -9.05
CA THR A 85 3.86 -7.86 -7.93
C THR A 85 2.38 -8.22 -7.88
N VAL A 86 1.63 -7.56 -7.03
CA VAL A 86 0.19 -7.69 -6.97
C VAL A 86 -0.48 -6.32 -7.14
N PHE A 87 -1.58 -6.28 -7.87
CA PHE A 87 -2.49 -5.15 -7.82
C PHE A 87 -3.47 -5.35 -6.67
N CYS A 88 -3.56 -4.38 -5.79
CA CYS A 88 -4.49 -4.35 -4.67
C CYS A 88 -5.78 -3.65 -5.10
N GLY A 89 -6.81 -4.42 -5.46
CA GLY A 89 -8.12 -3.89 -5.79
C GLY A 89 -8.86 -3.41 -4.55
N ILE A 90 -9.18 -2.11 -4.48
CA ILE A 90 -9.83 -1.48 -3.33
C ILE A 90 -10.82 -0.41 -3.77
N ASP A 91 -11.79 -0.09 -2.93
CA ASP A 91 -12.63 1.10 -3.14
C ASP A 91 -11.77 2.36 -2.97
N LEU A 92 -11.75 3.22 -3.99
CA LEU A 92 -10.92 4.43 -3.98
C LEU A 92 -11.32 5.46 -2.91
N ASN A 93 -12.54 5.38 -2.37
CA ASN A 93 -12.96 6.18 -1.23
C ASN A 93 -12.13 5.90 0.04
N ALA A 94 -11.38 4.80 0.07
CA ALA A 94 -10.38 4.55 1.11
C ALA A 94 -9.26 5.60 1.13
N PHE A 95 -9.02 6.32 0.02
CA PHE A 95 -7.98 7.33 -0.10
C PHE A 95 -8.58 8.70 -0.32
N THR A 96 -8.41 9.59 0.64
CA THR A 96 -8.97 10.96 0.61
C THR A 96 -8.38 11.82 -0.50
N GLU A 97 -7.18 11.50 -0.97
CA GLU A 97 -6.45 12.25 -2.00
C GLU A 97 -7.05 12.09 -3.42
N ILE A 98 -7.99 11.15 -3.61
CA ILE A 98 -8.45 10.73 -4.94
C ILE A 98 -9.96 10.87 -5.12
N SER A 99 -10.66 11.41 -4.12
CA SER A 99 -12.10 11.57 -4.16
C SER A 99 -12.56 12.35 -5.42
N GLY A 100 -13.34 11.70 -6.27
CA GLY A 100 -13.98 12.31 -7.45
C GLY A 100 -13.49 11.85 -8.82
N GLN A 101 -12.62 10.84 -8.94
CA GLN A 101 -12.10 10.36 -10.23
C GLN A 101 -12.68 9.02 -10.71
N ASP A 102 -13.95 8.74 -10.44
CA ASP A 102 -14.60 7.47 -10.79
C ASP A 102 -14.82 7.24 -12.28
N ASN A 103 -14.65 8.24 -13.14
CA ASN A 103 -14.79 8.11 -14.60
C ASN A 103 -13.51 7.61 -15.24
N LEU A 104 -13.26 6.33 -15.06
CA LEU A 104 -12.08 5.63 -15.55
C LEU A 104 -12.48 4.82 -16.77
N GLY A 105 -12.05 5.23 -17.95
CA GLY A 105 -12.18 4.40 -19.14
C GLY A 105 -11.58 2.99 -18.94
N ASN A 106 -11.54 2.17 -19.98
CA ASN A 106 -11.07 0.76 -19.91
C ASN A 106 -9.60 0.59 -19.50
N THR A 107 -8.83 1.66 -19.35
CA THR A 107 -7.41 1.60 -18.96
C THR A 107 -7.29 1.66 -17.43
N PRO A 108 -6.69 0.65 -16.77
CA PRO A 108 -6.49 0.65 -15.34
C PRO A 108 -5.72 1.88 -14.85
N ARG A 109 -6.22 2.50 -13.78
CA ARG A 109 -5.53 3.59 -13.08
C ARG A 109 -4.89 3.09 -11.81
N LEU A 110 -3.61 3.33 -11.69
CA LEU A 110 -2.78 2.87 -10.58
C LEU A 110 -2.57 3.99 -9.58
N LEU A 111 -2.72 3.66 -8.31
CA LEU A 111 -2.16 4.44 -7.23
C LEU A 111 -0.90 3.74 -6.77
N LEU A 112 0.22 4.42 -6.91
CA LEU A 112 1.52 3.88 -6.56
C LEU A 112 1.89 4.28 -5.14
N GLY A 113 2.18 3.33 -4.28
CA GLY A 113 2.91 3.61 -3.06
C GLY A 113 4.31 4.15 -3.37
N SER A 114 4.86 4.97 -2.51
CA SER A 114 6.15 5.64 -2.74
C SER A 114 7.33 4.67 -2.95
N ASN A 115 7.22 3.45 -2.41
CA ASN A 115 8.23 2.39 -2.54
C ASN A 115 7.79 1.26 -3.48
N SER A 116 6.65 1.40 -4.18
CA SER A 116 6.08 0.35 -5.04
C SER A 116 7.00 -0.10 -6.17
N LEU A 117 7.88 0.77 -6.64
CA LEU A 117 8.84 0.48 -7.73
C LEU A 117 10.17 -0.08 -7.20
N GLU A 118 10.33 -0.30 -5.91
CA GLU A 118 11.52 -0.95 -5.36
C GLU A 118 11.66 -2.38 -5.89
N ASN A 119 12.91 -2.81 -6.04
CA ASN A 119 13.27 -4.16 -6.50
C ASN A 119 12.86 -4.49 -7.95
N MET A 120 12.45 -3.52 -8.78
CA MET A 120 12.36 -3.73 -10.22
C MET A 120 13.73 -4.08 -10.78
N LYS A 121 13.79 -5.03 -11.72
CA LYS A 121 15.02 -5.50 -12.34
C LYS A 121 14.98 -5.32 -13.86
N ASP A 122 16.14 -4.98 -14.45
CA ASP A 122 16.32 -4.99 -15.90
C ASP A 122 16.56 -6.42 -16.43
N SER A 123 16.69 -6.55 -17.75
CA SER A 123 16.98 -7.83 -18.43
C SER A 123 18.30 -8.49 -18.00
N ASN A 124 19.23 -7.70 -17.43
CA ASN A 124 20.52 -8.19 -16.93
C ASN A 124 20.49 -8.53 -15.43
N GLY A 125 19.31 -8.39 -14.76
CA GLY A 125 19.12 -8.63 -13.35
C GLY A 125 19.55 -7.48 -12.45
N HIS A 126 19.95 -6.31 -12.99
CA HIS A 126 20.31 -5.16 -12.16
C HIS A 126 19.06 -4.50 -11.58
N THR A 127 19.10 -4.27 -10.30
CA THR A 127 18.00 -3.61 -9.58
C THR A 127 17.98 -2.12 -9.92
N ILE A 128 16.77 -1.57 -10.10
CA ILE A 128 16.54 -0.16 -10.31
C ILE A 128 17.16 0.71 -9.20
N SER A 129 17.86 1.78 -9.58
CA SER A 129 18.44 2.71 -8.61
C SER A 129 17.38 3.59 -7.96
N LYS A 130 17.60 4.05 -6.72
CA LYS A 130 16.73 5.00 -6.01
C LYS A 130 16.53 6.30 -6.82
N LYS A 131 17.55 6.75 -7.54
CA LYS A 131 17.47 7.93 -8.42
C LYS A 131 16.49 7.71 -9.57
N GLN A 132 16.52 6.54 -10.19
CA GLN A 132 15.62 6.18 -11.27
C GLN A 132 14.19 5.99 -10.78
N GLN A 133 13.97 5.35 -9.63
CA GLN A 133 12.66 5.25 -9.00
C GLN A 133 12.05 6.64 -8.77
N ASN A 134 12.81 7.54 -8.16
CA ASN A 134 12.36 8.92 -7.91
C ASN A 134 12.07 9.68 -9.21
N LYS A 135 12.80 9.40 -10.29
CA LYS A 135 12.50 9.97 -11.62
C LYS A 135 11.14 9.49 -12.10
N TYR A 136 10.87 8.18 -12.05
CA TYR A 136 9.60 7.61 -12.48
C TYR A 136 8.42 8.12 -11.64
N LEU A 137 8.53 8.11 -10.33
CA LEU A 137 7.48 8.63 -9.47
C LEU A 137 7.16 10.11 -9.73
N LYS A 138 8.18 10.93 -10.07
CA LYS A 138 7.96 12.33 -10.44
C LYS A 138 7.23 12.53 -11.77
N MET A 139 7.25 11.53 -12.67
CA MET A 139 6.52 11.61 -13.94
C MET A 139 5.01 11.52 -13.72
N GLY A 140 4.55 10.92 -12.61
CA GLY A 140 3.13 10.82 -12.28
C GLY A 140 2.32 10.21 -13.44
N GLU A 141 1.30 10.91 -13.89
CA GLU A 141 0.41 10.47 -14.98
C GLU A 141 1.12 10.26 -16.35
N GLN A 142 2.32 10.82 -16.53
CA GLN A 142 3.10 10.65 -17.75
C GLN A 142 3.90 9.34 -17.76
N LEU A 143 3.97 8.65 -16.63
CA LEU A 143 4.68 7.37 -16.55
C LEU A 143 3.94 6.30 -17.33
N ALA A 144 4.59 5.77 -18.36
CA ALA A 144 4.09 4.63 -19.12
C ALA A 144 4.41 3.33 -18.37
N ILE A 145 3.37 2.69 -17.84
CA ILE A 145 3.45 1.38 -17.21
C ILE A 145 2.63 0.40 -18.05
N THR A 146 3.18 -0.78 -18.24
CA THR A 146 2.44 -1.90 -18.80
C THR A 146 2.39 -3.05 -17.79
N TYR A 147 1.39 -3.91 -17.90
CA TYR A 147 1.26 -5.08 -17.05
C TYR A 147 0.83 -6.30 -17.84
N THR A 148 1.14 -7.46 -17.28
CA THR A 148 0.70 -8.77 -17.73
C THR A 148 0.03 -9.46 -16.56
N LEU A 149 -1.13 -10.08 -16.79
CA LEU A 149 -1.78 -10.90 -15.77
C LEU A 149 -1.02 -12.22 -15.62
N ASP A 150 -0.63 -12.53 -14.40
CA ASP A 150 -0.01 -13.81 -14.11
C ASP A 150 -1.13 -14.84 -13.89
N SER A 151 -1.13 -15.95 -14.66
CA SER A 151 -2.06 -17.05 -14.44
C SER A 151 -1.73 -17.75 -13.11
N ILE A 152 -2.70 -17.85 -12.23
CA ILE A 152 -2.55 -18.71 -11.05
C ILE A 152 -2.74 -20.15 -11.52
N ASP A 153 -1.62 -20.87 -11.67
CA ASP A 153 -1.68 -22.32 -11.78
C ASP A 153 -2.35 -22.87 -10.52
N SER A 154 -3.58 -23.37 -10.64
CA SER A 154 -4.41 -23.90 -9.56
C SER A 154 -3.80 -25.09 -8.81
N ASN A 155 -2.56 -25.46 -9.10
CA ASN A 155 -1.85 -26.59 -8.49
C ASN A 155 -0.68 -26.21 -7.55
N LYS A 156 -0.45 -24.91 -7.26
CA LYS A 156 0.53 -24.53 -6.24
C LYS A 156 -0.19 -24.01 -5.00
N SER A 157 -0.30 -24.92 -4.03
CA SER A 157 -0.56 -24.63 -2.61
C SER A 157 0.23 -23.40 -2.15
N SER A 158 -0.49 -22.48 -1.53
CA SER A 158 0.02 -21.29 -0.86
C SER A 158 1.19 -21.60 0.07
N THR A 159 2.41 -21.44 -0.39
CA THR A 159 3.59 -21.36 0.49
C THR A 159 4.66 -20.54 -0.21
N GLU A 160 5.00 -19.43 0.43
CA GLU A 160 6.20 -18.63 0.22
C GLU A 160 6.38 -17.97 -1.16
N TYR A 161 5.95 -16.72 -1.27
CA TYR A 161 6.57 -15.78 -2.21
C TYR A 161 7.99 -15.43 -1.72
N SER A 162 8.86 -16.43 -1.70
CA SER A 162 10.30 -16.24 -1.62
C SER A 162 10.80 -16.01 -3.04
N SER A 163 11.40 -14.86 -3.26
CA SER A 163 12.07 -14.45 -4.49
C SER A 163 13.20 -15.45 -4.86
N SER A 164 12.84 -16.47 -5.62
CA SER A 164 13.81 -17.26 -6.35
C SER A 164 13.34 -17.40 -7.80
N ILE A 165 13.63 -16.38 -8.60
CA ILE A 165 13.66 -16.52 -10.05
C ILE A 165 14.98 -17.22 -10.36
N SER A 166 14.92 -18.55 -10.43
CA SER A 166 15.98 -19.32 -11.11
C SER A 166 15.80 -19.13 -12.61
N ASP A 167 16.91 -18.76 -13.25
CA ASP A 167 17.15 -18.76 -14.69
C ASP A 167 16.29 -19.79 -15.44
N SER A 168 15.37 -19.34 -16.25
CA SER A 168 14.90 -20.10 -17.38
C SER A 168 15.30 -19.35 -18.66
N SER A 169 16.45 -19.76 -19.18
CA SER A 169 16.86 -19.54 -20.54
C SER A 169 15.69 -19.76 -21.50
N PHE A 170 15.43 -18.76 -22.30
CA PHE A 170 14.55 -18.82 -23.48
C PHE A 170 15.15 -19.82 -24.48
N THR A 171 14.80 -21.09 -24.39
CA THR A 171 14.99 -22.03 -25.46
C THR A 171 13.69 -22.14 -26.24
N THR A 172 13.70 -21.60 -27.44
CA THR A 172 12.75 -21.92 -28.48
C THR A 172 12.80 -23.42 -28.72
N MET A 173 11.81 -24.17 -28.24
CA MET A 173 11.49 -25.50 -28.73
C MET A 173 10.14 -25.47 -29.39
N ASP A 174 10.16 -25.64 -30.71
CA ASP A 174 9.01 -26.00 -31.51
C ASP A 174 8.36 -27.27 -30.91
N SER A 175 7.16 -27.12 -30.37
CA SER A 175 6.23 -28.21 -30.11
C SER A 175 4.85 -27.83 -30.65
N PRO A 176 4.26 -28.67 -31.51
CA PRO A 176 2.97 -28.35 -32.08
C PRO A 176 1.87 -28.64 -31.05
N GLY A 177 1.13 -27.61 -30.65
CA GLY A 177 -0.21 -27.87 -30.10
C GLY A 177 -0.58 -27.23 -28.77
N ASN A 178 -0.07 -26.05 -28.37
CA ASN A 178 -0.77 -25.22 -27.41
C ASN A 178 -0.63 -23.77 -27.85
N ASN A 179 -1.69 -23.21 -28.43
CA ASN A 179 -1.84 -21.77 -28.63
C ASN A 179 -2.00 -21.10 -27.27
N ILE A 180 -0.90 -20.92 -26.55
CA ILE A 180 -0.83 -19.93 -25.50
C ILE A 180 -0.70 -18.61 -26.26
N SER A 181 -1.82 -17.90 -26.41
CA SER A 181 -1.82 -16.53 -26.89
C SER A 181 -0.75 -15.76 -26.09
N PRO A 182 0.17 -15.05 -26.74
CA PRO A 182 1.14 -14.22 -26.00
C PRO A 182 0.31 -13.27 -25.13
N MET A 183 0.48 -13.39 -23.83
CA MET A 183 -0.22 -12.59 -22.85
C MET A 183 0.06 -11.12 -23.17
N SER A 184 -0.95 -10.42 -23.69
CA SER A 184 -0.78 -9.06 -24.19
C SER A 184 -0.43 -8.13 -23.05
N CYS A 185 0.70 -7.43 -23.19
CA CYS A 185 1.14 -6.43 -22.25
C CYS A 185 0.19 -5.22 -22.35
N LEU A 186 -0.65 -5.01 -21.34
CA LEU A 186 -1.70 -4.00 -21.36
C LEU A 186 -1.22 -2.70 -20.72
N PRO A 187 -1.59 -1.53 -21.27
CA PRO A 187 -1.21 -0.25 -20.69
C PRO A 187 -2.02 0.07 -19.44
N CYS A 188 -1.40 0.76 -18.50
CA CYS A 188 -2.06 1.37 -17.36
C CYS A 188 -1.55 2.79 -17.12
N LYS A 189 -2.29 3.59 -16.35
CA LYS A 189 -1.97 4.98 -16.04
C LYS A 189 -1.82 5.18 -14.54
N VAL A 190 -0.85 5.99 -14.15
CA VAL A 190 -0.70 6.42 -12.76
C VAL A 190 -1.69 7.54 -12.49
N ALA A 191 -2.57 7.37 -11.51
CA ALA A 191 -3.51 8.39 -11.08
C ALA A 191 -2.95 9.25 -9.94
N ALA A 192 -2.24 8.62 -8.99
CA ALA A 192 -1.60 9.32 -7.89
C ALA A 192 -0.44 8.53 -7.30
N ILE A 193 0.42 9.23 -6.57
CA ILE A 193 1.47 8.64 -5.72
C ILE A 193 1.04 8.83 -4.28
N LEU A 194 0.92 7.71 -3.54
CA LEU A 194 0.53 7.74 -2.14
C LEU A 194 1.74 8.12 -1.27
N PRO A 195 1.54 9.01 -0.28
CA PRO A 195 2.60 9.38 0.65
C PRO A 195 2.92 8.24 1.62
N GLY A 196 4.08 8.32 2.26
CA GLY A 196 4.51 7.34 3.27
C GLY A 196 5.50 6.31 2.71
N GLU A 197 5.63 5.18 3.40
CA GLU A 197 6.52 4.06 3.03
C GLU A 197 5.74 2.87 2.45
N ASP A 198 4.69 3.16 1.67
CA ASP A 198 3.85 2.13 1.06
C ASP A 198 4.53 1.55 -0.19
N ASN A 199 4.59 0.24 -0.27
CA ASN A 199 5.14 -0.52 -1.41
C ASN A 199 4.06 -1.18 -2.28
N GLN A 200 2.80 -0.91 -2.02
CA GLN A 200 1.67 -1.49 -2.75
C GLN A 200 1.34 -0.70 -4.02
N ILE A 201 0.62 -1.36 -4.91
CA ILE A 201 0.03 -0.75 -6.11
C ILE A 201 -1.47 -0.99 -6.02
N TYR A 202 -2.25 0.08 -5.89
CA TYR A 202 -3.70 -0.04 -5.78
C TYR A 202 -4.37 0.26 -7.12
N ILE A 203 -5.52 -0.39 -7.33
CA ILE A 203 -6.41 -0.17 -8.46
C ILE A 203 -7.86 -0.06 -7.95
N PRO A 204 -8.77 0.58 -8.71
CA PRO A 204 -10.19 0.57 -8.37
C PRO A 204 -10.74 -0.85 -8.27
N LEU A 205 -11.58 -1.12 -7.28
CA LEU A 205 -12.19 -2.44 -7.08
C LEU A 205 -13.01 -2.89 -8.30
N SER A 206 -13.64 -1.96 -9.01
CA SER A 206 -14.34 -2.24 -10.27
C SER A 206 -13.42 -2.82 -11.34
N GLN A 207 -12.22 -2.29 -11.46
CA GLN A 207 -11.20 -2.79 -12.39
C GLN A 207 -10.60 -4.12 -11.91
N ALA A 208 -10.39 -4.27 -10.61
CA ALA A 208 -9.97 -5.55 -10.04
C ALA A 208 -10.93 -6.68 -10.39
N ARG A 209 -12.25 -6.44 -10.37
CA ARG A 209 -13.26 -7.41 -10.80
C ARG A 209 -13.12 -7.82 -12.26
N ILE A 210 -12.85 -6.87 -13.14
CA ILE A 210 -12.63 -7.15 -14.57
C ILE A 210 -11.39 -8.02 -14.75
N LEU A 211 -10.26 -7.63 -14.13
CA LEU A 211 -9.01 -8.36 -14.21
C LEU A 211 -9.10 -9.79 -13.64
N CYS A 212 -9.81 -9.97 -12.52
CA CYS A 212 -10.09 -11.32 -11.98
C CYS A 212 -10.90 -12.17 -12.97
N SER A 213 -11.90 -11.57 -13.63
CA SER A 213 -12.70 -12.27 -14.63
C SER A 213 -11.87 -12.68 -15.86
N GLU A 214 -10.97 -11.79 -16.32
CA GLU A 214 -10.09 -12.03 -17.47
C GLU A 214 -9.00 -13.07 -17.18
N SER A 215 -8.46 -13.08 -15.95
CA SER A 215 -7.46 -14.06 -15.52
C SER A 215 -8.04 -15.41 -15.07
N GLY A 216 -9.38 -15.52 -14.99
CA GLY A 216 -10.04 -16.70 -14.40
C GLY A 216 -9.82 -16.84 -12.90
N THR A 217 -9.33 -15.80 -12.22
CA THR A 217 -9.07 -15.78 -10.80
C THR A 217 -10.34 -15.48 -10.01
N ALA A 218 -10.56 -16.19 -8.90
CA ALA A 218 -11.70 -15.89 -8.03
C ALA A 218 -11.51 -14.51 -7.36
N LEU A 219 -12.58 -13.71 -7.32
CA LEU A 219 -12.62 -12.45 -6.59
C LEU A 219 -12.68 -12.72 -5.09
N THR A 220 -11.54 -12.95 -4.47
CA THR A 220 -11.44 -13.26 -3.04
C THR A 220 -10.77 -12.12 -2.30
N VAL A 221 -11.36 -11.71 -1.18
CA VAL A 221 -10.74 -10.73 -0.28
C VAL A 221 -9.62 -11.41 0.49
N THR A 222 -8.39 -10.99 0.27
CA THR A 222 -7.19 -11.56 0.88
C THR A 222 -6.60 -10.66 1.97
N LYS A 223 -6.90 -9.36 1.88
CA LYS A 223 -6.42 -8.34 2.82
C LYS A 223 -7.54 -7.37 3.17
N VAL A 224 -7.32 -6.62 4.23
CA VAL A 224 -8.16 -5.48 4.62
C VAL A 224 -7.28 -4.27 4.89
N LEU A 225 -7.73 -3.11 4.43
CA LEU A 225 -7.15 -1.82 4.79
C LEU A 225 -7.96 -1.28 5.96
N LEU A 226 -7.30 -1.02 7.09
CA LEU A 226 -7.91 -0.46 8.29
C LEU A 226 -7.45 0.99 8.45
N LYS A 227 -8.40 1.88 8.75
CA LYS A 227 -8.12 3.24 9.23
C LYS A 227 -8.35 3.31 10.72
N ILE A 228 -7.34 3.67 11.48
CA ILE A 228 -7.32 3.62 12.95
C ILE A 228 -6.83 4.96 13.48
N ASN A 229 -7.56 5.51 14.46
CA ASN A 229 -7.12 6.70 15.19
C ASN A 229 -6.26 6.31 16.39
N GLY A 230 -5.12 6.97 16.54
CA GLY A 230 -4.19 6.80 17.65
C GLY A 230 -3.14 5.71 17.42
N LYS A 231 -1.90 6.05 17.76
CA LYS A 231 -0.77 5.13 17.60
C LYS A 231 -0.90 3.90 18.47
N THR A 232 -1.37 4.05 19.71
CA THR A 232 -1.58 2.95 20.65
C THR A 232 -2.62 1.96 20.11
N ASN A 233 -3.70 2.46 19.53
CA ASN A 233 -4.74 1.64 18.92
C ASN A 233 -4.22 0.89 17.69
N LEU A 234 -3.35 1.52 16.89
CA LEU A 234 -2.69 0.88 15.76
C LEU A 234 -1.84 -0.33 16.19
N GLU A 235 -1.01 -0.18 17.24
CA GLU A 235 -0.18 -1.28 17.74
C GLU A 235 -1.04 -2.43 18.31
N ASN A 236 -2.12 -2.09 19.01
CA ASN A 236 -3.08 -3.09 19.50
C ASN A 236 -3.78 -3.82 18.33
N ALA A 237 -4.12 -3.10 17.25
CA ALA A 237 -4.73 -3.72 16.07
C ALA A 237 -3.76 -4.70 15.40
N LYS A 238 -2.48 -4.37 15.26
CA LYS A 238 -1.47 -5.29 14.73
C LYS A 238 -1.43 -6.59 15.52
N GLN A 239 -1.32 -6.49 16.85
CA GLN A 239 -1.29 -7.67 17.73
C GLN A 239 -2.56 -8.52 17.68
N HIS A 240 -3.71 -7.91 17.33
CA HIS A 240 -4.98 -8.62 17.26
C HIS A 240 -5.10 -9.54 16.03
N PHE A 241 -4.36 -9.24 14.97
CA PHE A 241 -4.41 -9.97 13.69
C PHE A 241 -3.15 -10.79 13.40
N GLU A 242 -2.10 -10.65 14.21
CA GLU A 242 -0.94 -11.57 14.21
C GLU A 242 -1.24 -12.85 15.00
#